data_b2d24854458f5df487a79b83acc155a9
#
_entry.id   b2d24854458f5df487a79b83acc155a9
#
_cell.length_a   1.000
_cell.length_b   1.000
_cell.length_c   1.000
_cell.angle_alpha   90.00
_cell.angle_beta   90.00
_cell.angle_gamma   90.00
#
_symmetry.space_group_name_H-M   'P 1'
#
loop_
_entity.id
_entity.type
_entity.pdbx_description
1 polymer ?
#
loop_
_entity_poly.entity_id
_entity_poly.type
_entity_poly.pdbx_seq_one_letter_code
_entity_poly.pdbx_strand_id
1 'polypeptide(L)'
;MKAEPLSPTDVKTLLERIREKRAGAPSMQADFQEQRKIHLLDEPINSSGKIWFQAPNKFRVERKGNAPSITVSDGQQLWIYYPNFKSAERYSLAKRSPLDAAISAITTALNLENVEHTFHITGEKSEKGYDLELTPRNPSMKRIFQKLLLHLSNDLFAERTDMLQANGDRIVTTYENTGHAAIPPDQFEFTPPPSTQVSTPLGKQ
;
A
#
# COMPACT_ATOMS: atom_id res chain seq x y z
N MET A 1 -9.39 -27.66 1.51
CA MET A 1 -8.16 -28.19 2.16
C MET A 1 -7.65 -27.18 3.18
N LYS A 2 -6.94 -27.63 4.22
CA LYS A 2 -6.37 -26.78 5.27
C LYS A 2 -5.18 -26.01 4.69
N ALA A 3 -5.01 -24.73 5.06
CA ALA A 3 -3.81 -23.99 4.72
C ALA A 3 -2.58 -24.66 5.35
N GLU A 4 -1.49 -24.74 4.62
CA GLU A 4 -0.24 -25.38 5.05
C GLU A 4 0.80 -24.31 5.36
N PRO A 5 1.38 -24.28 6.57
CA PRO A 5 2.43 -23.33 6.90
C PRO A 5 3.65 -23.54 6.01
N LEU A 6 4.22 -22.43 5.54
CA LEU A 6 5.47 -22.45 4.79
C LEU A 6 6.66 -22.47 5.74
N SER A 7 7.67 -23.28 5.43
CA SER A 7 8.95 -23.19 6.11
C SER A 7 9.67 -21.87 5.79
N PRO A 8 10.64 -21.43 6.59
CA PRO A 8 11.43 -20.23 6.28
C PRO A 8 12.11 -20.30 4.90
N THR A 9 12.51 -21.50 4.46
CA THR A 9 13.11 -21.72 3.14
C THR A 9 12.05 -21.55 2.04
N ASP A 10 10.84 -22.06 2.24
CA ASP A 10 9.75 -21.92 1.27
C ASP A 10 9.29 -20.46 1.14
N VAL A 11 9.25 -19.71 2.25
CA VAL A 11 8.97 -18.27 2.23
C VAL A 11 10.03 -17.53 1.39
N LYS A 12 11.32 -17.84 1.59
CA LYS A 12 12.40 -17.24 0.81
C LYS A 12 12.25 -17.54 -0.68
N THR A 13 12.03 -18.80 -1.03
CA THR A 13 11.81 -19.22 -2.43
C THR A 13 10.57 -18.55 -3.04
N LEU A 14 9.50 -18.42 -2.27
CA LEU A 14 8.31 -17.71 -2.71
C LEU A 14 8.59 -16.24 -3.00
N LEU A 15 9.33 -15.54 -2.12
CA LEU A 15 9.72 -14.15 -2.34
C LEU A 15 10.61 -13.97 -3.58
N GLU A 16 11.53 -14.89 -3.85
CA GLU A 16 12.35 -14.90 -5.07
C GLU A 16 11.46 -15.02 -6.32
N ARG A 17 10.52 -15.96 -6.34
CA ARG A 17 9.56 -16.12 -7.45
C ARG A 17 8.68 -14.87 -7.66
N ILE A 18 8.27 -14.21 -6.58
CA ILE A 18 7.50 -12.97 -6.65
C ILE A 18 8.35 -11.86 -7.29
N ARG A 19 9.62 -11.73 -6.91
CA ARG A 19 10.55 -10.74 -7.48
C ARG A 19 10.75 -10.97 -8.98
N GLU A 20 11.02 -12.21 -9.38
CA GLU A 20 11.17 -12.59 -10.79
C GLU A 20 9.91 -12.24 -11.60
N LYS A 21 8.73 -12.60 -11.08
CA LYS A 21 7.45 -12.29 -11.73
C LYS A 21 7.24 -10.79 -11.89
N ARG A 22 7.55 -10.01 -10.85
CA ARG A 22 7.36 -8.55 -10.83
C ARG A 22 8.42 -7.79 -11.59
N ALA A 23 9.64 -8.30 -11.72
CA ALA A 23 10.67 -7.71 -12.57
C ALA A 23 10.20 -7.56 -14.02
N GLY A 24 9.39 -8.52 -14.51
CA GLY A 24 8.74 -8.44 -15.82
C GLY A 24 7.48 -7.56 -15.87
N ALA A 25 6.97 -7.12 -14.71
CA ALA A 25 5.74 -6.33 -14.61
C ALA A 25 5.86 -5.29 -13.45
N PRO A 26 6.70 -4.24 -13.62
CA PRO A 26 6.99 -3.27 -12.56
C PRO A 26 5.82 -2.34 -12.24
N SER A 27 4.77 -2.38 -13.07
CA SER A 27 3.58 -1.55 -12.94
C SER A 27 2.36 -2.39 -12.56
N MET A 28 1.49 -1.83 -11.76
CA MET A 28 0.19 -2.40 -11.41
C MET A 28 -0.87 -1.32 -11.41
N GLN A 29 -2.03 -1.63 -11.97
CA GLN A 29 -3.26 -0.86 -11.77
C GLN A 29 -4.37 -1.80 -11.38
N ALA A 30 -5.27 -1.35 -10.51
CA ALA A 30 -6.42 -2.12 -10.07
C ALA A 30 -7.57 -1.20 -9.63
N ASP A 31 -8.78 -1.72 -9.69
CA ASP A 31 -9.87 -1.21 -8.89
C ASP A 31 -9.72 -1.77 -7.47
N PHE A 32 -10.17 -1.04 -6.46
CA PHE A 32 -10.16 -1.54 -5.09
C PHE A 32 -11.47 -1.28 -4.36
N GLN A 33 -11.77 -2.19 -3.43
CA GLN A 33 -12.77 -2.03 -2.39
C GLN A 33 -12.04 -1.99 -1.04
N GLU A 34 -12.25 -0.95 -0.25
CA GLU A 34 -11.61 -0.78 1.05
C GLU A 34 -12.68 -0.72 2.15
N GLN A 35 -12.48 -1.52 3.18
CA GLN A 35 -13.25 -1.48 4.41
C GLN A 35 -12.32 -1.08 5.56
N ARG A 36 -12.62 0.04 6.21
CA ARG A 36 -11.89 0.52 7.38
C ARG A 36 -12.75 0.33 8.62
N LYS A 37 -12.34 -0.55 9.49
CA LYS A 37 -12.91 -0.74 10.81
C LYS A 37 -12.13 0.12 11.82
N ILE A 38 -12.73 1.22 12.25
CA ILE A 38 -12.19 2.09 13.29
C ILE A 38 -12.66 1.55 14.63
N HIS A 39 -11.73 1.33 15.53
CA HIS A 39 -11.97 0.70 16.85
C HIS A 39 -13.01 1.45 17.69
N LEU A 40 -13.22 2.75 17.46
CA LEU A 40 -14.19 3.58 18.17
C LEU A 40 -15.54 3.73 17.45
N LEU A 41 -15.73 3.09 16.28
CA LEU A 41 -16.98 3.15 15.51
C LEU A 41 -17.62 1.77 15.44
N ASP A 42 -18.93 1.73 15.58
CA ASP A 42 -19.71 0.49 15.52
C ASP A 42 -19.76 -0.08 14.10
N GLU A 43 -19.78 0.79 13.08
CA GLU A 43 -19.83 0.38 11.68
C GLU A 43 -18.55 0.72 10.92
N PRO A 44 -18.13 -0.15 9.99
CA PRO A 44 -16.97 0.11 9.17
C PRO A 44 -17.26 1.20 8.13
N ILE A 45 -16.23 1.97 7.81
CA ILE A 45 -16.26 2.91 6.69
C ILE A 45 -15.86 2.15 5.43
N ASN A 46 -16.75 2.17 4.42
CA ASN A 46 -16.48 1.56 3.13
C ASN A 46 -16.11 2.65 2.11
N SER A 47 -15.11 2.39 1.31
CA SER A 47 -14.71 3.20 0.17
C SER A 47 -14.28 2.33 -0.99
N SER A 48 -14.24 2.90 -2.19
CA SER A 48 -13.76 2.23 -3.39
C SER A 48 -12.91 3.20 -4.20
N GLY A 49 -12.21 2.69 -5.20
CA GLY A 49 -11.43 3.56 -6.06
C GLY A 49 -10.54 2.83 -7.03
N LYS A 50 -9.50 3.55 -7.45
CA LYS A 50 -8.45 3.00 -8.32
C LYS A 50 -7.08 3.24 -7.72
N ILE A 51 -6.20 2.29 -7.95
CA ILE A 51 -4.78 2.39 -7.61
C ILE A 51 -3.93 2.17 -8.86
N TRP A 52 -2.89 2.97 -8.99
CA TRP A 52 -1.78 2.80 -9.92
C TRP A 52 -0.51 2.76 -9.11
N PHE A 53 0.33 1.82 -9.40
CA PHE A 53 1.62 1.65 -8.73
C PHE A 53 2.70 1.38 -9.79
N GLN A 54 3.85 2.00 -9.61
CA GLN A 54 5.06 1.72 -10.36
C GLN A 54 6.25 1.64 -9.41
N ALA A 55 6.90 0.49 -9.43
CA ALA A 55 8.09 0.27 -8.64
C ALA A 55 9.17 1.34 -8.92
N PRO A 56 9.97 1.75 -7.94
CA PRO A 56 9.91 1.26 -6.55
C PRO A 56 8.92 2.02 -5.64
N ASN A 57 8.48 3.25 -5.98
CA ASN A 57 7.84 4.15 -5.00
C ASN A 57 6.86 5.16 -5.60
N LYS A 58 6.50 5.03 -6.89
CA LYS A 58 5.47 5.87 -7.50
C LYS A 58 4.11 5.22 -7.33
N PHE A 59 3.13 5.99 -6.90
CA PHE A 59 1.76 5.52 -6.82
C PHE A 59 0.75 6.65 -6.91
N ARG A 60 -0.46 6.29 -7.34
CA ARG A 60 -1.65 7.13 -7.30
C ARG A 60 -2.80 6.31 -6.75
N VAL A 61 -3.53 6.86 -5.80
CA VAL A 61 -4.74 6.26 -5.23
C VAL A 61 -5.85 7.28 -5.31
N GLU A 62 -6.91 6.96 -6.02
CA GLU A 62 -8.12 7.77 -6.10
C GLU A 62 -9.24 7.07 -5.34
N ARG A 63 -9.63 7.63 -4.19
CA ARG A 63 -10.75 7.15 -3.39
C ARG A 63 -12.02 7.89 -3.75
N LYS A 64 -13.10 7.12 -3.85
CA LYS A 64 -14.47 7.58 -4.02
C LYS A 64 -15.26 7.30 -2.73
N GLY A 65 -16.42 7.91 -2.59
CA GLY A 65 -17.29 7.74 -1.44
C GLY A 65 -17.52 9.05 -0.69
N ASN A 66 -17.87 8.96 0.59
CA ASN A 66 -18.24 10.13 1.41
C ASN A 66 -17.03 11.05 1.70
N ALA A 67 -15.82 10.52 1.69
CA ALA A 67 -14.59 11.27 1.90
C ALA A 67 -13.61 11.01 0.73
N PRO A 68 -13.90 11.57 -0.47
CA PRO A 68 -13.05 11.36 -1.63
C PRO A 68 -11.68 11.99 -1.41
N SER A 69 -10.65 11.31 -1.90
CA SER A 69 -9.28 11.81 -1.85
C SER A 69 -8.47 11.31 -3.03
N ILE A 70 -7.47 12.10 -3.41
CA ILE A 70 -6.47 11.71 -4.40
C ILE A 70 -5.11 11.78 -3.72
N THR A 71 -4.43 10.66 -3.64
CA THR A 71 -3.07 10.57 -3.09
C THR A 71 -2.12 10.22 -4.22
N VAL A 72 -1.09 11.03 -4.44
CA VAL A 72 -0.11 10.84 -5.52
C VAL A 72 1.29 10.95 -4.98
N SER A 73 2.14 9.97 -5.31
CA SER A 73 3.57 10.01 -5.07
C SER A 73 4.34 9.86 -6.38
N ASP A 74 5.25 10.77 -6.64
CA ASP A 74 6.24 10.68 -7.73
C ASP A 74 7.56 10.02 -7.28
N GLY A 75 7.64 9.62 -6.01
CA GLY A 75 8.83 9.08 -5.37
C GLY A 75 9.69 10.12 -4.66
N GLN A 76 9.44 11.41 -4.84
CA GLN A 76 10.13 12.53 -4.17
C GLN A 76 9.16 13.34 -3.31
N GLN A 77 7.96 13.50 -3.77
CA GLN A 77 6.88 14.21 -3.10
C GLN A 77 5.64 13.33 -2.99
N LEU A 78 4.89 13.57 -1.94
CA LEU A 78 3.55 13.02 -1.75
C LEU A 78 2.55 14.15 -1.68
N TRP A 79 1.52 14.05 -2.47
CA TRP A 79 0.35 14.90 -2.43
C TRP A 79 -0.85 14.14 -1.91
N ILE A 80 -1.64 14.75 -1.04
CA ILE A 80 -2.96 14.27 -0.63
C ILE A 80 -3.94 15.39 -0.88
N TYR A 81 -4.85 15.21 -1.83
CA TYR A 81 -5.87 16.18 -2.18
C TYR A 81 -7.24 15.73 -1.71
N TYR A 82 -7.97 16.64 -1.10
CA TYR A 82 -9.32 16.47 -0.59
C TYR A 82 -10.29 17.35 -1.39
N PRO A 83 -10.96 16.81 -2.45
CA PRO A 83 -11.82 17.60 -3.35
C PRO A 83 -12.92 18.37 -2.63
N ASN A 84 -13.59 17.73 -1.66
CA ASN A 84 -14.70 18.33 -0.91
C ASN A 84 -14.29 19.58 -0.11
N PHE A 85 -13.02 19.66 0.30
CA PHE A 85 -12.49 20.77 1.07
C PHE A 85 -11.67 21.75 0.24
N LYS A 86 -11.45 21.47 -1.04
CA LYS A 86 -10.50 22.20 -1.90
C LYS A 86 -9.16 22.44 -1.20
N SER A 87 -8.67 21.42 -0.51
CA SER A 87 -7.42 21.46 0.22
C SER A 87 -6.48 20.35 -0.21
N ALA A 88 -5.17 20.63 -0.17
CA ALA A 88 -4.15 19.66 -0.45
C ALA A 88 -3.02 19.77 0.58
N GLU A 89 -2.48 18.62 0.92
CA GLU A 89 -1.28 18.48 1.73
C GLU A 89 -0.13 18.03 0.85
N ARG A 90 1.03 18.66 1.02
CA ARG A 90 2.25 18.29 0.32
C ARG A 90 3.33 17.88 1.33
N TYR A 91 3.93 16.73 1.08
CA TYR A 91 4.99 16.18 1.90
C TYR A 91 6.23 15.92 1.04
N SER A 92 7.41 16.31 1.53
CA SER A 92 8.68 15.88 0.94
C SER A 92 9.04 14.50 1.46
N LEU A 93 9.34 13.56 0.56
CA LEU A 93 9.77 12.20 0.87
C LEU A 93 11.30 12.11 1.02
N ALA A 94 11.91 13.14 1.62
CA ALA A 94 13.34 13.13 1.91
C ALA A 94 13.69 12.02 2.94
N LYS A 95 14.86 11.39 2.78
CA LYS A 95 15.34 10.17 3.46
C LYS A 95 15.27 10.11 5.01
N ARG A 96 14.69 11.09 5.68
CA ARG A 96 14.60 11.17 7.15
C ARG A 96 13.21 11.50 7.68
N SER A 97 12.20 11.56 6.82
CA SER A 97 10.83 11.82 7.25
C SER A 97 10.20 10.53 7.81
N PRO A 98 9.52 10.57 8.97
CA PRO A 98 8.72 9.44 9.46
C PRO A 98 7.65 9.00 8.47
N LEU A 99 7.11 9.94 7.68
CA LEU A 99 6.12 9.66 6.64
C LEU A 99 6.76 8.89 5.47
N ASP A 100 7.98 9.25 5.08
CA ASP A 100 8.74 8.53 4.05
C ASP A 100 8.99 7.07 4.45
N ALA A 101 9.35 6.83 5.71
CA ALA A 101 9.52 5.48 6.23
C ALA A 101 8.22 4.65 6.16
N ALA A 102 7.07 5.27 6.46
CA ALA A 102 5.77 4.61 6.40
C ALA A 102 5.37 4.26 4.95
N ILE A 103 5.51 5.22 4.06
CA ILE A 103 5.21 5.04 2.63
C ILE A 103 6.16 4.02 2.02
N SER A 104 7.45 4.12 2.31
CA SER A 104 8.47 3.16 1.86
C SER A 104 8.17 1.75 2.36
N ALA A 105 7.68 1.60 3.60
CA ALA A 105 7.29 0.32 4.14
C ALA A 105 6.08 -0.27 3.41
N ILE A 106 5.04 0.53 3.17
CA ILE A 106 3.85 0.09 2.45
C ILE A 106 4.20 -0.27 1.00
N THR A 107 4.95 0.58 0.32
CA THR A 107 5.39 0.30 -1.06
C THR A 107 6.33 -0.90 -1.13
N THR A 108 7.22 -1.08 -0.14
CA THR A 108 8.07 -2.27 -0.03
C THR A 108 7.22 -3.53 0.17
N ALA A 109 6.20 -3.48 1.03
CA ALA A 109 5.29 -4.60 1.24
C ALA A 109 4.50 -4.93 -0.04
N LEU A 110 4.04 -3.92 -0.78
CA LEU A 110 3.34 -4.13 -2.06
C LEU A 110 4.28 -4.64 -3.16
N ASN A 111 5.52 -4.16 -3.19
CA ASN A 111 6.53 -4.57 -4.17
C ASN A 111 7.27 -5.84 -3.77
N LEU A 112 7.37 -6.13 -2.47
CA LEU A 112 8.09 -7.25 -1.85
C LEU A 112 9.60 -7.30 -2.20
N GLU A 113 10.18 -6.18 -2.63
CA GLU A 113 11.64 -6.05 -2.77
C GLU A 113 12.30 -5.85 -1.39
N ASN A 114 13.30 -6.66 -1.09
CA ASN A 114 14.06 -6.59 0.16
C ASN A 114 13.20 -6.55 1.43
N VAL A 115 11.99 -7.10 1.35
CA VAL A 115 10.97 -7.05 2.39
C VAL A 115 11.44 -7.74 3.68
N GLU A 116 12.29 -8.75 3.59
CA GLU A 116 12.88 -9.48 4.70
C GLU A 116 13.80 -8.64 5.60
N HIS A 117 14.36 -7.56 5.09
CA HIS A 117 15.14 -6.61 5.91
C HIS A 117 14.23 -5.73 6.78
N THR A 118 13.02 -5.48 6.30
CA THR A 118 12.06 -4.57 6.92
C THR A 118 11.06 -5.30 7.80
N PHE A 119 10.72 -6.54 7.43
CA PHE A 119 9.69 -7.34 8.08
C PHE A 119 10.19 -8.71 8.54
N HIS A 120 9.57 -9.20 9.60
CA HIS A 120 9.50 -10.63 9.86
C HIS A 120 8.33 -11.18 9.05
N ILE A 121 8.56 -12.26 8.30
CA ILE A 121 7.58 -12.79 7.36
C ILE A 121 7.30 -14.24 7.69
N THR A 122 6.02 -14.57 7.84
CA THR A 122 5.52 -15.94 7.85
C THR A 122 4.53 -16.13 6.71
N GLY A 123 4.28 -17.35 6.31
CA GLY A 123 3.39 -17.61 5.20
C GLY A 123 2.68 -18.94 5.30
N GLU A 124 1.57 -19.02 4.61
CA GLU A 124 0.78 -20.23 4.43
C GLU A 124 0.42 -20.38 2.95
N LYS A 125 0.31 -21.63 2.48
CA LYS A 125 -0.15 -21.97 1.15
C LYS A 125 -1.52 -22.62 1.21
N SER A 126 -2.43 -22.20 0.35
CA SER A 126 -3.76 -22.80 0.16
C SER A 126 -4.01 -23.10 -1.31
N GLU A 127 -5.15 -23.70 -1.62
CA GLU A 127 -5.60 -23.89 -3.01
C GLU A 127 -5.82 -22.57 -3.75
N LYS A 128 -6.13 -21.49 -3.02
CA LYS A 128 -6.42 -20.15 -3.57
C LYS A 128 -5.18 -19.27 -3.74
N GLY A 129 -4.02 -19.73 -3.27
CA GLY A 129 -2.78 -18.96 -3.36
C GLY A 129 -2.00 -18.95 -2.05
N TYR A 130 -1.41 -17.81 -1.71
CA TYR A 130 -0.51 -17.67 -0.57
C TYR A 130 -0.97 -16.54 0.33
N ASP A 131 -0.93 -16.77 1.63
CA ASP A 131 -1.12 -15.74 2.65
C ASP A 131 0.23 -15.46 3.31
N LEU A 132 0.68 -14.21 3.26
CA LEU A 132 1.90 -13.75 3.91
C LEU A 132 1.54 -12.79 5.03
N GLU A 133 2.04 -13.05 6.25
CA GLU A 133 1.98 -12.11 7.36
C GLU A 133 3.32 -11.39 7.48
N LEU A 134 3.28 -10.05 7.39
CA LEU A 134 4.43 -9.17 7.49
C LEU A 134 4.33 -8.38 8.80
N THR A 135 5.25 -8.63 9.71
CA THR A 135 5.36 -7.90 11.00
C THR A 135 6.57 -6.99 10.95
N PRO A 136 6.42 -5.66 11.16
CA PRO A 136 7.54 -4.73 11.12
C PRO A 136 8.65 -5.08 12.13
N ARG A 137 9.92 -5.01 11.69
CA ARG A 137 11.08 -5.16 12.59
C ARG A 137 11.40 -3.86 13.32
N ASN A 138 11.22 -2.73 12.63
CA ASN A 138 11.58 -1.42 13.14
C ASN A 138 10.51 -0.87 14.11
N PRO A 139 10.90 -0.41 15.32
CA PRO A 139 9.96 0.19 16.29
C PRO A 139 9.19 1.38 15.75
N SER A 140 9.78 2.21 14.88
CA SER A 140 9.10 3.36 14.28
C SER A 140 7.94 2.92 13.37
N MET A 141 8.11 1.83 12.64
CA MET A 141 7.03 1.27 11.82
C MET A 141 5.94 0.61 12.66
N LYS A 142 6.30 -0.02 13.78
CA LYS A 142 5.32 -0.61 14.71
C LYS A 142 4.36 0.44 15.32
N ARG A 143 4.75 1.72 15.31
CA ARG A 143 3.88 2.83 15.71
C ARG A 143 2.84 3.19 14.65
N ILE A 144 3.03 2.72 13.41
CA ILE A 144 2.12 2.98 12.28
C ILE A 144 1.19 1.80 12.10
N PHE A 145 1.75 0.60 12.01
CA PHE A 145 0.95 -0.63 11.95
C PHE A 145 1.64 -1.80 12.66
N GLN A 146 0.83 -2.72 13.17
CA GLN A 146 1.30 -3.89 13.90
C GLN A 146 1.64 -5.02 12.94
N LYS A 147 0.80 -5.25 11.94
CA LYS A 147 0.99 -6.27 10.91
C LYS A 147 0.22 -5.98 9.63
N LEU A 148 0.69 -6.55 8.55
CA LEU A 148 0.05 -6.59 7.25
C LEU A 148 -0.09 -8.05 6.82
N LEU A 149 -1.32 -8.48 6.55
CA LEU A 149 -1.60 -9.72 5.85
C LEU A 149 -1.73 -9.42 4.37
N LEU A 150 -1.04 -10.17 3.54
CA LEU A 150 -1.06 -10.05 2.08
C LEU A 150 -1.51 -11.37 1.49
N HIS A 151 -2.67 -11.38 0.88
CA HIS A 151 -3.14 -12.51 0.09
C HIS A 151 -2.69 -12.36 -1.36
N LEU A 152 -1.99 -13.38 -1.87
CA LEU A 152 -1.54 -13.47 -3.24
C LEU A 152 -2.28 -14.60 -3.95
N SER A 153 -2.71 -14.34 -5.19
CA SER A 153 -3.21 -15.39 -6.08
C SER A 153 -2.15 -16.45 -6.38
N ASN A 154 -2.54 -17.52 -7.03
CA ASN A 154 -1.60 -18.53 -7.55
C ASN A 154 -0.61 -17.94 -8.57
N ASP A 155 -0.98 -16.85 -9.25
CA ASP A 155 -0.11 -16.08 -10.14
C ASP A 155 0.80 -15.08 -9.44
N LEU A 156 0.81 -15.07 -8.10
CA LEU A 156 1.65 -14.25 -7.23
C LEU A 156 1.36 -12.74 -7.28
N PHE A 157 0.15 -12.35 -7.66
CA PHE A 157 -0.31 -10.97 -7.58
C PHE A 157 -1.18 -10.75 -6.34
N ALA A 158 -1.10 -9.54 -5.78
CA ALA A 158 -1.90 -9.17 -4.62
C ALA A 158 -3.38 -9.08 -4.99
N GLU A 159 -4.23 -9.84 -4.28
CA GLU A 159 -5.68 -9.79 -4.39
C GLU A 159 -6.32 -9.12 -3.17
N ARG A 160 -5.64 -9.19 -2.02
CA ARG A 160 -6.14 -8.59 -0.77
C ARG A 160 -5.01 -8.21 0.14
N THR A 161 -5.18 -7.08 0.81
CA THR A 161 -4.37 -6.67 1.96
C THR A 161 -5.25 -6.46 3.18
N ASP A 162 -4.71 -6.74 4.36
CA ASP A 162 -5.40 -6.58 5.64
C ASP A 162 -4.38 -6.02 6.64
N MET A 163 -4.49 -4.73 6.93
CA MET A 163 -3.56 -4.01 7.78
C MET A 163 -4.18 -3.76 9.16
N LEU A 164 -3.50 -4.21 10.19
CA LEU A 164 -3.80 -3.84 11.57
C LEU A 164 -2.91 -2.66 11.97
N GLN A 165 -3.52 -1.50 12.19
CA GLN A 165 -2.82 -0.29 12.63
C GLN A 165 -2.46 -0.35 14.13
N ALA A 166 -1.51 0.50 14.55
CA ALA A 166 -1.04 0.52 15.93
C ALA A 166 -2.12 0.92 16.95
N ASN A 167 -3.10 1.74 16.51
CA ASN A 167 -4.25 2.17 17.32
C ASN A 167 -5.39 1.14 17.38
N GLY A 168 -5.23 -0.03 16.75
CA GLY A 168 -6.24 -1.09 16.68
C GLY A 168 -7.20 -0.99 15.50
N ASP A 169 -7.12 0.05 14.69
CA ASP A 169 -7.90 0.15 13.45
C ASP A 169 -7.45 -0.91 12.44
N ARG A 170 -8.39 -1.40 11.64
CA ARG A 170 -8.12 -2.41 10.63
C ARG A 170 -8.57 -1.93 9.27
N ILE A 171 -7.70 -2.05 8.28
CA ILE A 171 -7.98 -1.68 6.89
C ILE A 171 -7.86 -2.93 6.04
N VAL A 172 -8.96 -3.31 5.44
CA VAL A 172 -9.01 -4.43 4.48
C VAL A 172 -9.23 -3.85 3.09
N THR A 173 -8.34 -4.16 2.16
CA THR A 173 -8.46 -3.74 0.77
C THR A 173 -8.45 -4.98 -0.13
N THR A 174 -9.44 -5.09 -0.99
CA THR A 174 -9.52 -6.11 -2.04
C THR A 174 -9.27 -5.45 -3.38
N TYR A 175 -8.45 -6.07 -4.21
CA TYR A 175 -8.08 -5.59 -5.54
C TYR A 175 -8.78 -6.40 -6.61
N GLU A 176 -9.34 -5.70 -7.60
CA GLU A 176 -10.09 -6.27 -8.71
C GLU A 176 -9.59 -5.67 -10.03
N ASN A 177 -9.83 -6.34 -11.14
CA ASN A 177 -9.46 -5.87 -12.47
C ASN A 177 -7.97 -5.48 -12.58
N THR A 178 -7.12 -6.27 -11.94
CA THR A 178 -5.68 -5.99 -11.88
C THR A 178 -5.03 -6.13 -13.25
N GLY A 179 -4.30 -5.09 -13.67
CA GLY A 179 -3.52 -5.05 -14.90
C GLY A 179 -2.07 -4.64 -14.63
N HIS A 180 -1.17 -5.05 -15.53
CA HIS A 180 0.27 -4.82 -15.42
C HIS A 180 0.86 -4.12 -16.65
N ALA A 181 0.01 -3.47 -17.44
CA ALA A 181 0.46 -2.64 -18.56
C ALA A 181 1.29 -1.44 -18.07
N ALA A 182 2.16 -0.94 -18.93
CA ALA A 182 2.92 0.27 -18.64
C ALA A 182 1.97 1.43 -18.33
N ILE A 183 2.29 2.19 -17.28
CA ILE A 183 1.50 3.34 -16.83
C ILE A 183 2.20 4.60 -17.33
N PRO A 184 1.47 5.53 -17.98
CA PRO A 184 2.03 6.81 -18.43
C PRO A 184 2.63 7.59 -17.25
N PRO A 185 3.78 8.27 -17.43
CA PRO A 185 4.45 9.00 -16.33
C PRO A 185 3.61 10.10 -15.69
N ASP A 186 2.77 10.77 -16.47
CA ASP A 186 1.86 11.83 -16.03
C ASP A 186 0.80 11.34 -15.04
N GLN A 187 0.53 10.04 -14.99
CA GLN A 187 -0.34 9.43 -13.99
C GLN A 187 0.17 9.65 -12.56
N PHE A 188 1.48 9.82 -12.39
CA PHE A 188 2.11 10.05 -11.09
C PHE A 188 2.45 11.53 -10.83
N GLU A 189 1.95 12.42 -11.66
CA GLU A 189 2.06 13.86 -11.49
C GLU A 189 0.77 14.42 -10.87
N PHE A 190 0.91 15.44 -10.05
CA PHE A 190 -0.24 16.12 -9.45
C PHE A 190 -0.01 17.63 -9.41
N THR A 191 -0.95 18.36 -9.99
CA THR A 191 -1.04 19.82 -9.88
C THR A 191 -2.36 20.16 -9.16
N PRO A 192 -2.31 20.85 -8.03
CA PRO A 192 -3.53 21.24 -7.33
C PRO A 192 -4.44 22.07 -8.24
N PRO A 193 -5.75 21.79 -8.28
CA PRO A 193 -6.71 22.61 -9.01
C PRO A 193 -6.68 24.08 -8.55
N PRO A 194 -7.15 25.04 -9.38
CA PRO A 194 -7.27 26.45 -8.98
C PRO A 194 -8.05 26.60 -7.66
N SER A 195 -7.65 27.57 -6.82
CA SER A 195 -8.26 27.86 -5.53
C SER A 195 -8.09 26.75 -4.46
N THR A 196 -7.18 25.81 -4.67
CA THR A 196 -6.84 24.80 -3.65
C THR A 196 -5.95 25.42 -2.57
N GLN A 197 -6.32 25.25 -1.30
CA GLN A 197 -5.46 25.60 -0.18
C GLN A 197 -4.40 24.53 0.01
N VAL A 198 -3.14 24.90 -0.12
CA VAL A 198 -2.02 23.95 0.03
C VAL A 198 -1.34 24.14 1.38
N SER A 199 -1.19 23.07 2.13
CA SER A 199 -0.43 23.03 3.39
C SER A 199 0.75 22.07 3.29
N THR A 200 1.75 22.30 4.14
CA THR A 200 2.92 21.42 4.29
C THR A 200 3.05 21.05 5.78
N PRO A 201 2.33 20.01 6.23
CA PRO A 201 2.13 19.73 7.67
C PRO A 201 3.41 19.44 8.46
N LEU A 202 4.48 18.95 7.80
CA LEU A 202 5.76 18.63 8.45
C LEU A 202 6.77 19.78 8.43
N GLY A 203 6.31 20.99 8.19
CA GLY A 203 7.10 22.22 8.36
C GLY A 203 7.89 22.64 7.13
N LYS A 204 8.11 23.96 7.05
CA LYS A 204 9.15 24.53 6.18
C LYS A 204 10.52 24.08 6.72
N GLN A 205 11.24 23.31 5.95
CA GLN A 205 12.70 23.28 6.00
C GLN A 205 13.25 24.03 4.81
#